data_58fb0f3b33ee09c76299d815185e1201
#
_entry.id   58fb0f3b33ee09c76299d815185e1201
#
_cell.length_a   1.000
_cell.length_b   1.000
_cell.length_c   1.000
_cell.angle_alpha   90.00
_cell.angle_beta   90.00
_cell.angle_gamma   90.00
#
_symmetry.space_group_name_H-M   'P 1'
#
loop_
_entity.id
_entity.type
_entity.pdbx_description
1 polymer ?
#
loop_
_entity_poly.entity_id
_entity_poly.type
_entity_poly.pdbx_seq_one_letter_code
_entity_poly.pdbx_strand_id
1 'polypeptide(L)'
;MAKQATPAVELQVGDRTVRISNPDRVYFPARGETKLDLVQYYLSVGDGIVNALRERPCMMHRFPEGVAGEKVHQKRLPHGAPPWMETVQVFLPRYKRTADELCVSELAQVAWAVQMSTV
;
A
#
# COMPACT_ATOMS: atom_id res chain seq x y z
N MET A 1 1.28 10.29 -30.90
CA MET A 1 0.08 10.05 -30.06
C MET A 1 0.39 10.35 -28.61
N ALA A 2 -0.43 11.18 -27.98
CA ALA A 2 -0.26 11.44 -26.57
C ALA A 2 -0.61 10.18 -25.77
N LYS A 3 0.26 9.83 -24.83
CA LYS A 3 0.02 8.70 -23.94
C LYS A 3 -1.12 9.07 -22.97
N GLN A 4 -2.16 8.27 -22.94
CA GLN A 4 -3.28 8.52 -22.06
C GLN A 4 -2.87 8.36 -20.60
N ALA A 5 -3.21 9.33 -19.76
CA ALA A 5 -2.89 9.25 -18.34
C ALA A 5 -3.68 8.10 -17.67
N THR A 6 -3.04 7.39 -16.76
CA THR A 6 -3.69 6.36 -15.96
C THR A 6 -4.77 7.01 -15.10
N PRO A 7 -6.02 6.49 -15.09
CA PRO A 7 -7.06 7.02 -14.22
C PRO A 7 -6.60 6.98 -12.75
N ALA A 8 -6.87 8.07 -12.04
CA ALA A 8 -6.48 8.18 -10.63
C ALA A 8 -7.38 9.16 -9.90
N VAL A 9 -7.49 8.97 -8.58
CA VAL A 9 -8.08 9.93 -7.67
C VAL A 9 -7.07 10.28 -6.59
N GLU A 10 -7.17 11.47 -6.02
CA GLU A 10 -6.33 11.90 -4.92
C GLU A 10 -7.16 11.98 -3.65
N LEU A 11 -6.65 11.37 -2.58
CA LEU A 11 -7.29 11.38 -1.27
C LEU A 11 -6.42 12.13 -0.28
N GLN A 12 -7.05 13.02 0.49
CA GLN A 12 -6.38 13.69 1.60
C GLN A 12 -6.42 12.80 2.83
N VAL A 13 -5.24 12.42 3.34
CA VAL A 13 -5.11 11.55 4.53
C VAL A 13 -4.21 12.28 5.53
N GLY A 14 -4.82 12.88 6.55
CA GLY A 14 -4.12 13.80 7.43
C GLY A 14 -3.55 14.98 6.65
N ASP A 15 -2.26 15.22 6.77
CA ASP A 15 -1.56 16.30 6.05
C ASP A 15 -1.01 15.86 4.69
N ARG A 16 -1.29 14.63 4.27
CA ARG A 16 -0.74 14.05 3.05
C ARG A 16 -1.82 13.90 1.99
N THR A 17 -1.41 14.03 0.73
CA THR A 17 -2.25 13.67 -0.42
C THR A 17 -1.72 12.37 -1.00
N VAL A 18 -2.58 11.37 -1.09
CA VAL A 18 -2.22 10.06 -1.64
C VAL A 18 -2.94 9.84 -2.96
N ARG A 19 -2.18 9.59 -4.03
CA ARG A 19 -2.74 9.31 -5.35
C ARG A 19 -3.08 7.82 -5.45
N ILE A 20 -4.34 7.54 -5.77
CA ILE A 20 -4.83 6.17 -5.97
C ILE A 20 -5.02 5.96 -7.47
N SER A 21 -4.15 5.17 -8.07
CA SER A 21 -4.28 4.83 -9.49
C SER A 21 -5.24 3.65 -9.68
N ASN A 22 -5.93 3.64 -10.81
CA ASN A 22 -6.90 2.60 -11.15
C ASN A 22 -7.90 2.32 -10.01
N PRO A 23 -8.60 3.36 -9.50
CA PRO A 23 -9.47 3.20 -8.33
C PRO A 23 -10.63 2.22 -8.57
N ASP A 24 -11.05 2.05 -9.82
CA ASP A 24 -12.18 1.20 -10.18
C ASP A 24 -11.77 -0.25 -10.47
N ARG A 25 -10.50 -0.59 -10.31
CA ARG A 25 -10.05 -1.98 -10.51
C ARG A 25 -10.69 -2.89 -9.47
N VAL A 26 -11.37 -3.94 -9.93
CA VAL A 26 -12.05 -4.88 -9.05
C VAL A 26 -11.01 -5.78 -8.37
N TYR A 27 -10.95 -5.76 -7.04
CA TYR A 27 -10.05 -6.59 -6.25
C TYR A 27 -10.72 -7.83 -5.69
N PHE A 28 -12.02 -7.75 -5.43
CA PHE A 28 -12.79 -8.86 -4.86
C PHE A 28 -13.90 -9.24 -5.84
N PRO A 29 -13.61 -10.07 -6.85
CA PRO A 29 -14.57 -10.35 -7.93
C PRO A 29 -15.91 -10.90 -7.46
N ALA A 30 -15.91 -11.67 -6.38
CA ALA A 30 -17.15 -12.26 -5.85
C ALA A 30 -18.17 -11.22 -5.38
N ARG A 31 -17.69 -10.03 -4.97
CA ARG A 31 -18.52 -8.94 -4.45
C ARG A 31 -18.47 -7.67 -5.29
N GLY A 32 -17.54 -7.59 -6.23
CA GLY A 32 -17.35 -6.42 -7.07
C GLY A 32 -16.65 -5.25 -6.40
N GLU A 33 -16.06 -5.44 -5.22
CA GLU A 33 -15.38 -4.36 -4.51
C GLU A 33 -14.07 -3.99 -5.21
N THR A 34 -13.81 -2.68 -5.27
CA THR A 34 -12.71 -2.09 -6.04
C THR A 34 -11.53 -1.73 -5.13
N LYS A 35 -10.43 -1.33 -5.77
CA LYS A 35 -9.25 -0.78 -5.09
C LYS A 35 -9.62 0.41 -4.20
N LEU A 36 -10.43 1.34 -4.71
CA LEU A 36 -10.87 2.50 -3.92
C LEU A 36 -11.70 2.07 -2.72
N ASP A 37 -12.58 1.09 -2.88
CA ASP A 37 -13.38 0.56 -1.77
C ASP A 37 -12.47 0.04 -0.65
N LEU A 38 -11.41 -0.68 -1.02
CA LEU A 38 -10.45 -1.20 -0.06
C LEU A 38 -9.69 -0.09 0.67
N VAL A 39 -9.24 0.94 -0.07
CA VAL A 39 -8.58 2.11 0.53
C VAL A 39 -9.50 2.78 1.53
N GLN A 40 -10.74 3.02 1.16
CA GLN A 40 -11.72 3.66 2.04
C GLN A 40 -12.02 2.83 3.28
N TYR A 41 -12.07 1.52 3.13
CA TYR A 41 -12.21 0.62 4.29
C TYR A 41 -11.07 0.80 5.29
N TYR A 42 -9.82 0.78 4.83
CA TYR A 42 -8.68 0.97 5.72
C TYR A 42 -8.68 2.36 6.36
N LEU A 43 -9.11 3.39 5.65
CA LEU A 43 -9.24 4.72 6.23
C LEU A 43 -10.30 4.75 7.32
N SER A 44 -11.38 3.99 7.19
CA SER A 44 -12.45 3.95 8.19
C SER A 44 -12.05 3.26 9.49
N VAL A 45 -11.07 2.34 9.45
CA VAL A 45 -10.56 1.64 10.64
C VAL A 45 -9.16 2.15 11.03
N GLY A 46 -8.81 3.35 10.56
CA GLY A 46 -7.45 3.88 10.57
C GLY A 46 -6.73 3.84 11.91
N ASP A 47 -7.35 4.30 12.99
CA ASP A 47 -6.69 4.34 14.30
C ASP A 47 -6.31 2.94 14.78
N GLY A 48 -7.18 1.98 14.59
CA GLY A 48 -6.92 0.60 14.98
C GLY A 48 -5.78 -0.02 14.18
N ILE A 49 -5.74 0.23 12.88
CA ILE A 49 -4.71 -0.37 12.03
C ILE A 49 -3.33 0.25 12.27
N VAL A 50 -3.26 1.56 12.46
CA VAL A 50 -2.01 2.24 12.79
C VAL A 50 -1.47 1.77 14.14
N ASN A 51 -2.35 1.62 15.14
CA ASN A 51 -1.95 1.09 16.45
C ASN A 51 -1.40 -0.34 16.33
N ALA A 52 -2.04 -1.19 15.54
CA ALA A 52 -1.63 -2.58 15.36
C ALA A 52 -0.26 -2.70 14.69
N LEU A 53 0.06 -1.79 13.77
CA LEU A 53 1.28 -1.84 12.97
C LEU A 53 2.41 -0.94 13.48
N ARG A 54 2.15 -0.10 14.49
CA ARG A 54 3.12 0.87 14.96
C ARG A 54 4.44 0.22 15.38
N GLU A 55 5.55 0.79 14.87
CA GLU A 55 6.91 0.34 15.15
C GLU A 55 7.20 -1.10 14.73
N ARG A 56 6.41 -1.65 13.82
CA ARG A 56 6.63 -3.00 13.29
C ARG A 56 7.06 -2.95 11.83
N PRO A 57 8.13 -3.69 11.46
CA PRO A 57 8.47 -3.84 10.04
C PRO A 57 7.36 -4.60 9.32
N CYS A 58 6.96 -4.09 8.16
CA CYS A 58 5.83 -4.64 7.40
C CYS A 58 6.29 -5.11 6.03
N MET A 59 5.91 -6.35 5.69
CA MET A 59 6.05 -6.87 4.33
C MET A 59 4.71 -6.71 3.62
N MET A 60 4.74 -6.22 2.39
CA MET A 60 3.53 -6.04 1.61
C MET A 60 3.18 -7.31 0.85
N HIS A 61 1.94 -7.80 1.02
CA HIS A 61 1.37 -8.85 0.17
C HIS A 61 0.56 -8.16 -0.92
N ARG A 62 1.12 -8.06 -2.12
CA ARG A 62 0.53 -7.31 -3.21
C ARG A 62 -0.23 -8.23 -4.15
N PHE A 63 -1.40 -7.76 -4.59
CA PHE A 63 -2.25 -8.45 -5.55
C PHE A 63 -2.55 -7.51 -6.72
N PRO A 64 -1.59 -7.28 -7.63
CA PRO A 64 -1.76 -6.28 -8.68
C PRO A 64 -2.98 -6.51 -9.57
N GLU A 65 -3.44 -7.76 -9.67
CA GLU A 65 -4.59 -8.14 -10.49
C GLU A 65 -5.82 -8.52 -9.66
N GLY A 66 -5.84 -8.15 -8.37
CA GLY A 66 -6.91 -8.52 -7.44
C GLY A 66 -6.60 -9.79 -6.68
N VAL A 67 -7.41 -10.09 -5.67
CA VAL A 67 -7.14 -11.20 -4.74
C VAL A 67 -7.26 -12.58 -5.39
N ALA A 68 -7.93 -12.67 -6.53
CA ALA A 68 -8.01 -13.92 -7.30
C ALA A 68 -6.75 -14.16 -8.15
N GLY A 69 -5.89 -13.16 -8.30
CA GLY A 69 -4.67 -13.25 -9.06
C GLY A 69 -3.47 -13.64 -8.23
N GLU A 70 -2.29 -13.52 -8.86
CA GLU A 70 -1.04 -13.87 -8.21
C GLU A 70 -0.67 -12.90 -7.10
N LYS A 71 -0.15 -13.45 -5.98
CA LYS A 71 0.35 -12.67 -4.85
C LYS A 71 1.85 -12.42 -5.01
N VAL A 72 2.25 -11.16 -4.81
CA VAL A 72 3.66 -10.75 -4.81
C VAL A 72 4.05 -10.35 -3.41
N HIS A 73 5.09 -10.96 -2.87
CA HIS A 73 5.65 -10.59 -1.57
C HIS A 73 6.70 -9.51 -1.77
N GLN A 74 6.52 -8.35 -1.15
CA GLN A 74 7.47 -7.26 -1.25
C GLN A 74 7.95 -6.83 0.14
N LYS A 75 9.20 -7.12 0.44
CA LYS A 75 9.82 -6.75 1.72
C LYS A 75 10.40 -5.35 1.67
N ARG A 76 11.08 -4.99 0.57
CA ARG A 76 11.69 -3.69 0.42
C ARG A 76 10.69 -2.64 -0.04
N LEU A 77 10.88 -1.41 0.46
CA LEU A 77 10.13 -0.30 -0.08
C LEU A 77 10.56 -0.05 -1.53
N PRO A 78 9.61 0.06 -2.49
CA PRO A 78 9.97 0.31 -3.89
C PRO A 78 10.54 1.70 -4.10
N HIS A 79 11.35 1.86 -5.16
CA HIS A 79 12.02 3.12 -5.47
C HIS A 79 11.07 4.30 -5.69
N GLY A 80 9.87 4.07 -6.19
CA GLY A 80 8.89 5.12 -6.44
C GLY A 80 8.12 5.58 -5.22
N ALA A 81 8.47 5.11 -4.02
CA ALA A 81 7.75 5.48 -2.81
C ALA A 81 7.93 6.97 -2.48
N PRO A 82 6.89 7.62 -1.91
CA PRO A 82 7.01 9.01 -1.48
C PRO A 82 8.12 9.21 -0.45
N PRO A 83 8.79 10.38 -0.44
CA PRO A 83 9.91 10.62 0.47
C PRO A 83 9.52 10.66 1.96
N TRP A 84 8.23 10.85 2.25
CA TRP A 84 7.73 10.87 3.62
C TRP A 84 7.42 9.47 4.19
N MET A 85 7.65 8.41 3.41
CA MET A 85 7.46 7.03 3.90
C MET A 85 8.52 6.69 4.92
N GLU A 86 8.10 6.17 6.07
CA GLU A 86 9.02 5.71 7.10
C GLU A 86 9.37 4.25 6.91
N THR A 87 10.62 3.93 7.13
CA THR A 87 11.13 2.57 7.02
C THR A 87 11.96 2.21 8.24
N VAL A 88 12.14 0.91 8.44
CA VAL A 88 13.08 0.37 9.41
C VAL A 88 13.98 -0.63 8.71
N GLN A 89 15.26 -0.60 9.03
CA GLN A 89 16.23 -1.51 8.43
C GLN A 89 16.18 -2.87 9.14
N VAL A 90 15.97 -3.93 8.37
CA VAL A 90 15.89 -5.30 8.88
C VAL A 90 16.99 -6.14 8.24
N PHE A 91 17.74 -6.87 9.08
CA PHE A 91 18.72 -7.80 8.60
C PHE A 91 18.05 -9.12 8.18
N LEU A 92 18.39 -9.58 6.98
CA LEU A 92 17.84 -10.81 6.41
C LEU A 92 18.93 -11.89 6.44
N PRO A 93 18.96 -12.77 7.46
CA PRO A 93 20.05 -13.74 7.63
C PRO A 93 20.25 -14.69 6.44
N ARG A 94 19.14 -15.09 5.81
CA ARG A 94 19.20 -15.98 4.65
C ARG A 94 19.95 -15.38 3.48
N TYR A 95 19.87 -14.07 3.29
CA TYR A 95 20.49 -13.36 2.18
C TYR A 95 21.72 -12.57 2.59
N LYS A 96 22.06 -12.56 3.89
CA LYS A 96 23.21 -11.84 4.48
C LYS A 96 23.24 -10.36 4.08
N ARG A 97 22.08 -9.70 4.07
CA ARG A 97 21.95 -8.27 3.72
C ARG A 97 20.76 -7.67 4.47
N THR A 98 20.72 -6.33 4.45
CA THR A 98 19.60 -5.58 5.05
C THR A 98 18.59 -5.16 4.00
N ALA A 99 17.38 -4.89 4.44
CA ALA A 99 16.31 -4.31 3.62
C ALA A 99 15.60 -3.23 4.42
N ASP A 100 15.21 -2.16 3.73
CA ASP A 100 14.38 -1.12 4.31
C ASP A 100 12.92 -1.53 4.15
N GLU A 101 12.31 -1.97 5.26
CA GLU A 101 10.92 -2.39 5.28
C GLU A 101 10.01 -1.26 5.76
N LEU A 102 8.79 -1.22 5.24
CA LEU A 102 7.80 -0.24 5.64
C LEU A 102 7.56 -0.30 7.15
N CYS A 103 7.60 0.87 7.81
CA CYS A 103 7.28 1.02 9.22
C CYS A 103 6.16 2.04 9.34
N VAL A 104 4.95 1.60 9.69
CA VAL A 104 3.77 2.45 9.69
C VAL A 104 3.75 3.35 10.92
N SER A 105 3.68 4.67 10.71
CA SER A 105 3.54 5.67 11.75
C SER A 105 2.33 6.58 11.54
N GLU A 106 1.78 6.62 10.32
CA GLU A 106 0.60 7.42 10.00
C GLU A 106 -0.27 6.73 8.97
N LEU A 107 -1.55 7.11 8.95
CA LEU A 107 -2.54 6.46 8.09
C LEU A 107 -2.26 6.64 6.60
N ALA A 108 -1.62 7.74 6.20
CA ALA A 108 -1.26 7.95 4.80
C ALA A 108 -0.35 6.84 4.26
N GLN A 109 0.52 6.26 5.09
CA GLN A 109 1.36 5.14 4.69
C GLN A 109 0.53 3.89 4.38
N VAL A 110 -0.53 3.64 5.17
CA VAL A 110 -1.45 2.53 4.92
C VAL A 110 -2.18 2.74 3.60
N ALA A 111 -2.69 3.95 3.35
CA ALA A 111 -3.37 4.27 2.09
C ALA A 111 -2.43 4.06 0.90
N TRP A 112 -1.17 4.47 1.01
CA TRP A 112 -0.19 4.25 -0.04
C TRP A 112 0.08 2.77 -0.27
N ALA A 113 0.21 1.98 0.79
CA ALA A 113 0.42 0.53 0.67
C ALA A 113 -0.73 -0.14 -0.06
N VAL A 114 -1.97 0.24 0.26
CA VAL A 114 -3.16 -0.28 -0.45
C VAL A 114 -3.16 0.17 -1.91
N GLN A 115 -2.72 1.41 -2.18
CA GLN A 115 -2.53 1.92 -3.54
C GLN A 115 -1.56 1.01 -4.33
N MET A 116 -0.57 0.43 -3.67
CA MET A 116 0.37 -0.53 -4.26
C MET A 116 -0.21 -1.96 -4.30
N SER A 117 -1.52 -2.09 -4.19
CA SER A 117 -2.27 -3.35 -4.28
C SER A 117 -2.05 -4.28 -3.08
N THR A 118 -1.65 -3.76 -1.93
CA THR A 118 -1.52 -4.52 -0.69
C THR A 118 -2.91 -4.80 -0.09
N VAL A 119 -3.13 -6.03 0.30
CA VAL A 119 -4.39 -6.46 0.92
C VAL A 119 -4.15 -7.03 2.30
#